data_974ff799375173d9cffe2f38ee79d6f2
#
_entry.id   974ff799375173d9cffe2f38ee79d6f2
#
_cell.length_a   1.000
_cell.length_b   1.000
_cell.length_c   1.000
_cell.angle_alpha   90.00
_cell.angle_beta   90.00
_cell.angle_gamma   90.00
#
_symmetry.space_group_name_H-M   'P 1'
#
loop_
_entity.id
_entity.type
_entity.pdbx_description
1 polymer ?
#
loop_
_entity_poly.entity_id
_entity_poly.type
_entity_poly.pdbx_seq_one_letter_code
_entity_poly.pdbx_strand_id
1 'polypeptide(L)'
;MSRTQPEQPTRAPVAPSASELQRARPGVVSRDAANVADILLRAPVAERRNAFKHHLTDRERAVVMTEVERASGSLYGLWRDSPSGFVEDVLGESLWSKQRAVLDAIVDHKRVAVPAGFGVGKTHLAARAAVWFTNVYPVGTALCITTATRFRQVQRQLWPHIRKVVPRAGLPGYCDTVQYKMPDPYGNDFVAAYGFSAPANDEAAMQGIHMPHLLLIVDEAGGIAPMIGHGTNNLLTGGHSAMLAIGNPAMDDPSSWFEELCIEGDDVDEPTTVTIPISSLDSPAITGELAPFCTDCPEGVARHSLADHMPDQDWVDRTIRSYGEDHPYVIAKVYAKFPKGGGGIVVPPSWVEAAMAYEDPTGDGWHRLCDLGLEDETAEHTVRQGAWVRLGVDVAADGGDEFTVYRVVGDAVEFRHASAGAANDNQVSVAEKVLEEIHAAQRLADDLGSPHPVRVKVDQNGIGHGVVSMLERWAETGRHRAQIVGVMVSESPSQDDPGAVMRPWRKRDEMWLATRSLLQPDPSSGRGRLRLHVDKKAATQLSTPKLLSKTNGYTEIESKKAMRARGMKSPDRAEAVLLALYEPEPLNKPRRRGLLN
;
A
#
# COMPACT_ATOMS: atom_id res chain seq x y z
N MET A 1 19.51 -48.43 -21.42
CA MET A 1 18.53 -47.32 -21.46
C MET A 1 19.30 -46.06 -21.14
N SER A 2 19.73 -45.37 -22.18
CA SER A 2 20.49 -44.10 -22.11
C SER A 2 19.54 -42.97 -21.71
N ARG A 3 19.80 -42.33 -20.57
CA ARG A 3 19.11 -41.09 -20.17
C ARG A 3 19.73 -39.96 -20.99
N THR A 4 19.01 -39.49 -21.98
CA THR A 4 19.27 -38.20 -22.63
C THR A 4 19.12 -37.10 -21.57
N GLN A 5 20.21 -36.41 -21.30
CA GLN A 5 20.17 -35.16 -20.52
C GLN A 5 19.33 -34.14 -21.31
N PRO A 6 18.47 -33.33 -20.64
CA PRO A 6 17.80 -32.24 -21.33
C PRO A 6 18.86 -31.23 -21.79
N GLU A 7 18.83 -30.90 -23.07
CA GLU A 7 19.64 -29.81 -23.64
C GLU A 7 19.40 -28.55 -22.83
N GLN A 8 20.47 -27.96 -22.34
CA GLN A 8 20.40 -26.64 -21.71
C GLN A 8 19.89 -25.64 -22.76
N PRO A 9 18.89 -24.81 -22.44
CA PRO A 9 18.46 -23.76 -23.35
C PRO A 9 19.64 -22.83 -23.61
N THR A 10 20.09 -22.80 -24.83
CA THR A 10 21.13 -21.90 -25.32
C THR A 10 20.66 -20.46 -25.05
N ARG A 11 21.47 -19.70 -24.34
CA ARG A 11 21.27 -18.26 -24.11
C ARG A 11 21.00 -17.62 -25.47
N ALA A 12 19.88 -16.90 -25.62
CA ALA A 12 19.65 -16.13 -26.84
C ALA A 12 20.85 -15.18 -27.03
N PRO A 13 21.36 -15.00 -28.24
CA PRO A 13 22.50 -14.14 -28.49
C PRO A 13 22.13 -12.72 -28.06
N VAL A 14 22.86 -12.19 -27.07
CA VAL A 14 22.76 -10.81 -26.57
C VAL A 14 23.47 -9.90 -27.58
N ALA A 15 22.92 -8.71 -27.86
CA ALA A 15 23.62 -7.72 -28.65
C ALA A 15 25.00 -7.41 -28.03
N PRO A 16 26.05 -7.23 -28.84
CA PRO A 16 27.39 -6.96 -28.32
C PRO A 16 27.42 -5.68 -27.50
N SER A 17 28.20 -5.67 -26.42
CA SER A 17 28.41 -4.50 -25.58
C SER A 17 29.19 -3.40 -26.33
N ALA A 18 29.07 -2.14 -25.88
CA ALA A 18 29.82 -1.03 -26.47
C ALA A 18 31.34 -1.29 -26.49
N SER A 19 31.88 -1.96 -25.47
CA SER A 19 33.29 -2.33 -25.39
C SER A 19 33.70 -3.42 -26.40
N GLU A 20 32.83 -4.37 -26.67
CA GLU A 20 33.06 -5.40 -27.69
C GLU A 20 32.99 -4.82 -29.11
N LEU A 21 32.08 -3.90 -29.35
CA LEU A 21 31.98 -3.17 -30.61
C LEU A 21 33.18 -2.28 -30.87
N GLN A 22 33.71 -1.60 -29.84
CA GLN A 22 34.95 -0.82 -29.95
C GLN A 22 36.18 -1.68 -30.32
N ARG A 23 36.25 -2.92 -29.82
CA ARG A 23 37.30 -3.88 -30.16
C ARG A 23 37.14 -4.49 -31.56
N ALA A 24 35.89 -4.57 -32.04
CA ALA A 24 35.56 -5.20 -33.33
C ALA A 24 35.65 -4.24 -34.52
N ARG A 25 35.98 -2.94 -34.36
CA ARG A 25 36.06 -1.95 -35.44
C ARG A 25 37.18 -2.32 -36.43
N PRO A 26 36.87 -2.93 -37.60
CA PRO A 26 37.81 -3.05 -38.71
C PRO A 26 37.84 -1.70 -39.46
N GLY A 27 38.97 -1.25 -39.89
CA GLY A 27 39.14 -0.01 -40.64
C GLY A 27 38.47 0.05 -42.03
N VAL A 28 37.72 -0.97 -42.40
CA VAL A 28 36.97 -1.03 -43.69
C VAL A 28 35.61 -1.61 -43.39
N VAL A 29 34.57 -0.78 -43.43
CA VAL A 29 33.15 -1.18 -43.36
C VAL A 29 32.73 -1.60 -44.75
N SER A 30 32.16 -2.80 -44.94
CA SER A 30 31.67 -3.24 -46.21
C SER A 30 30.40 -2.43 -46.60
N ARG A 31 30.23 -2.08 -47.90
CA ARG A 31 29.00 -1.49 -48.42
C ARG A 31 27.76 -2.30 -48.10
N ASP A 32 27.90 -3.60 -47.96
CA ASP A 32 26.82 -4.55 -47.61
C ASP A 32 26.30 -4.32 -46.18
N ALA A 33 27.16 -4.01 -45.23
CA ALA A 33 26.75 -3.78 -43.86
C ALA A 33 25.92 -2.49 -43.71
N ALA A 34 26.26 -1.43 -44.42
CA ALA A 34 25.48 -0.19 -44.47
C ALA A 34 24.07 -0.41 -45.06
N ASN A 35 23.99 -1.20 -46.11
CA ASN A 35 22.71 -1.56 -46.72
C ASN A 35 21.87 -2.44 -45.79
N VAL A 36 22.48 -3.43 -45.11
CA VAL A 36 21.81 -4.27 -44.14
C VAL A 36 21.30 -3.43 -42.96
N ALA A 37 22.09 -2.49 -42.47
CA ALA A 37 21.67 -1.57 -41.38
C ALA A 37 20.44 -0.72 -41.79
N ASP A 38 20.45 -0.16 -43.03
CA ASP A 38 19.33 0.61 -43.57
C ASP A 38 18.06 -0.26 -43.72
N ILE A 39 18.19 -1.47 -44.22
CA ILE A 39 17.09 -2.41 -44.31
C ILE A 39 16.52 -2.74 -42.94
N LEU A 40 17.37 -3.04 -41.94
CA LEU A 40 16.93 -3.37 -40.58
C LEU A 40 16.25 -2.16 -39.88
N LEU A 41 16.76 -0.94 -40.09
CA LEU A 41 16.16 0.26 -39.52
C LEU A 41 14.74 0.54 -40.06
N ARG A 42 14.44 0.11 -41.29
CA ARG A 42 13.13 0.26 -41.94
C ARG A 42 12.20 -0.93 -41.78
N ALA A 43 12.73 -2.09 -41.39
CA ALA A 43 11.95 -3.33 -41.27
C ALA A 43 11.01 -3.25 -40.04
N PRO A 44 9.86 -3.96 -40.10
CA PRO A 44 9.00 -4.16 -38.93
C PRO A 44 9.78 -4.76 -37.73
N VAL A 45 9.41 -4.37 -36.51
CA VAL A 45 10.12 -4.75 -35.28
C VAL A 45 10.38 -6.27 -35.19
N ALA A 46 9.35 -7.07 -35.43
CA ALA A 46 9.48 -8.53 -35.35
C ALA A 46 10.47 -9.11 -36.37
N GLU A 47 10.42 -8.61 -37.60
CA GLU A 47 11.30 -9.08 -38.70
C GLU A 47 12.76 -8.68 -38.47
N ARG A 48 13.03 -7.42 -38.07
CA ARG A 48 14.40 -6.97 -37.82
C ARG A 48 15.03 -7.65 -36.60
N ARG A 49 14.25 -7.86 -35.51
CA ARG A 49 14.75 -8.59 -34.36
C ARG A 49 15.07 -10.03 -34.69
N ASN A 50 14.20 -10.69 -35.46
CA ASN A 50 14.45 -12.06 -35.93
C ASN A 50 15.70 -12.13 -36.84
N ALA A 51 15.82 -11.22 -37.82
CA ALA A 51 16.99 -11.16 -38.70
C ALA A 51 18.28 -10.89 -37.92
N PHE A 52 18.26 -9.92 -37.01
CA PHE A 52 19.41 -9.57 -36.16
C PHE A 52 19.86 -10.73 -35.27
N LYS A 53 18.92 -11.46 -34.67
CA LYS A 53 19.22 -12.58 -33.77
C LYS A 53 19.69 -13.85 -34.48
N HIS A 54 19.05 -14.19 -35.58
CA HIS A 54 19.15 -15.54 -36.16
C HIS A 54 19.82 -15.59 -37.52
N HIS A 55 19.88 -14.47 -38.23
CA HIS A 55 20.43 -14.44 -39.59
C HIS A 55 21.80 -13.79 -39.70
N LEU A 56 22.28 -13.14 -38.61
CA LEU A 56 23.61 -12.52 -38.56
C LEU A 56 24.51 -13.27 -37.58
N THR A 57 25.76 -13.51 -38.00
CA THR A 57 26.81 -13.96 -37.08
C THR A 57 27.22 -12.84 -36.10
N ASP A 58 27.91 -13.17 -35.02
CA ASP A 58 28.38 -12.16 -34.05
C ASP A 58 29.25 -11.08 -34.69
N ARG A 59 30.09 -11.45 -35.62
CA ARG A 59 30.93 -10.52 -36.39
C ARG A 59 30.10 -9.59 -37.27
N GLU A 60 29.11 -10.12 -37.97
CA GLU A 60 28.19 -9.33 -38.79
C GLU A 60 27.34 -8.41 -37.96
N ARG A 61 26.82 -8.88 -36.79
CA ARG A 61 26.12 -8.03 -35.82
C ARG A 61 26.97 -6.84 -35.41
N ALA A 62 28.22 -7.05 -35.05
CA ALA A 62 29.13 -5.98 -34.64
C ALA A 62 29.32 -4.92 -35.73
N VAL A 63 29.50 -5.36 -36.97
CA VAL A 63 29.69 -4.43 -38.11
C VAL A 63 28.38 -3.69 -38.44
N VAL A 64 27.25 -4.40 -38.45
CA VAL A 64 25.92 -3.82 -38.70
C VAL A 64 25.57 -2.79 -37.61
N MET A 65 25.87 -3.05 -36.34
CA MET A 65 25.64 -2.11 -35.23
C MET A 65 26.41 -0.79 -35.41
N THR A 66 27.64 -0.84 -35.94
CA THR A 66 28.43 0.36 -36.24
C THR A 66 27.76 1.21 -37.34
N GLU A 67 27.16 0.57 -38.35
CA GLU A 67 26.41 1.27 -39.39
C GLU A 67 25.06 1.80 -38.91
N VAL A 68 24.40 1.05 -38.02
CA VAL A 68 23.20 1.52 -37.31
C VAL A 68 23.50 2.80 -36.52
N GLU A 69 24.60 2.83 -35.76
CA GLU A 69 25.04 4.03 -35.05
C GLU A 69 25.27 5.21 -36.01
N ARG A 70 25.92 4.95 -37.14
CA ARG A 70 26.17 6.00 -38.15
C ARG A 70 24.87 6.54 -38.76
N ALA A 71 23.91 5.65 -39.07
CA ALA A 71 22.66 6.01 -39.74
C ALA A 71 21.63 6.63 -38.77
N SER A 72 21.53 6.14 -37.52
CA SER A 72 20.51 6.53 -36.55
C SER A 72 21.01 7.50 -35.47
N GLY A 73 22.32 7.68 -35.34
CA GLY A 73 22.98 8.46 -34.30
C GLY A 73 23.06 7.76 -32.95
N SER A 74 22.62 6.49 -32.87
CA SER A 74 22.69 5.70 -31.66
C SER A 74 23.09 4.26 -31.96
N LEU A 75 24.00 3.69 -31.16
CA LEU A 75 24.39 2.30 -31.23
C LEU A 75 23.20 1.34 -31.13
N TYR A 76 22.19 1.72 -30.35
CA TYR A 76 20.99 0.90 -30.08
C TYR A 76 19.75 1.40 -30.85
N GLY A 77 19.92 2.15 -31.95
CA GLY A 77 18.85 2.72 -32.75
C GLY A 77 17.84 1.70 -33.30
N LEU A 78 18.23 0.41 -33.46
CA LEU A 78 17.34 -0.68 -33.87
C LEU A 78 16.22 -0.96 -32.88
N TRP A 79 16.36 -0.59 -31.61
CA TRP A 79 15.36 -0.83 -30.57
C TRP A 79 14.59 0.42 -30.16
N ARG A 80 14.64 1.51 -30.95
CA ARG A 80 13.97 2.78 -30.64
C ARG A 80 12.46 2.61 -30.48
N ASP A 81 11.83 1.79 -31.28
CA ASP A 81 10.41 1.45 -31.26
C ASP A 81 10.12 0.05 -30.69
N SER A 82 11.06 -0.50 -29.92
CA SER A 82 10.94 -1.81 -29.29
C SER A 82 11.59 -1.82 -27.91
N PRO A 83 10.98 -1.16 -26.91
CA PRO A 83 11.52 -1.14 -25.54
C PRO A 83 11.67 -2.51 -24.92
N SER A 84 10.65 -3.37 -25.07
CA SER A 84 10.70 -4.75 -24.60
C SER A 84 11.81 -5.52 -25.29
N GLY A 85 12.00 -5.30 -26.61
CA GLY A 85 13.09 -5.88 -27.38
C GLY A 85 14.47 -5.44 -26.88
N PHE A 86 14.65 -4.17 -26.53
CA PHE A 86 15.88 -3.68 -25.93
C PHE A 86 16.22 -4.41 -24.63
N VAL A 87 15.23 -4.57 -23.74
CA VAL A 87 15.43 -5.28 -22.47
C VAL A 87 15.84 -6.74 -22.70
N GLU A 88 15.19 -7.41 -23.63
CA GLU A 88 15.47 -8.82 -23.92
C GLU A 88 16.77 -9.03 -24.68
N ASP A 89 17.02 -8.23 -25.70
CA ASP A 89 18.12 -8.45 -26.65
C ASP A 89 19.43 -7.76 -26.21
N VAL A 90 19.34 -6.57 -25.60
CA VAL A 90 20.50 -5.80 -25.18
C VAL A 90 20.83 -6.03 -23.70
N LEU A 91 19.83 -5.96 -22.82
CA LEU A 91 20.06 -6.17 -21.39
C LEU A 91 20.13 -7.67 -21.02
N GLY A 92 19.65 -8.57 -21.87
CA GLY A 92 19.61 -10.00 -21.64
C GLY A 92 18.67 -10.41 -20.51
N GLU A 93 17.61 -9.64 -20.27
CA GLU A 93 16.64 -9.87 -19.21
C GLU A 93 15.33 -10.42 -19.77
N SER A 94 14.62 -11.22 -18.97
CA SER A 94 13.31 -11.73 -19.32
C SER A 94 12.21 -10.79 -18.80
N LEU A 95 11.22 -10.56 -19.64
CA LEU A 95 10.00 -9.81 -19.28
C LEU A 95 8.80 -10.75 -19.35
N TRP A 96 7.86 -10.58 -18.46
CA TRP A 96 6.55 -11.21 -18.59
C TRP A 96 5.55 -10.30 -19.33
N SER A 97 4.41 -10.85 -19.74
CA SER A 97 3.49 -10.23 -20.70
C SER A 97 3.08 -8.80 -20.35
N LYS A 98 2.70 -8.55 -19.11
CA LYS A 98 2.29 -7.20 -18.65
C LYS A 98 3.45 -6.19 -18.65
N GLN A 99 4.66 -6.62 -18.26
CA GLN A 99 5.84 -5.75 -18.33
C GLN A 99 6.17 -5.38 -19.77
N ARG A 100 6.08 -6.34 -20.68
CA ARG A 100 6.28 -6.10 -22.11
C ARG A 100 5.25 -5.12 -22.66
N ALA A 101 3.97 -5.35 -22.37
CA ALA A 101 2.90 -4.47 -22.82
C ALA A 101 3.07 -3.02 -22.34
N VAL A 102 3.49 -2.82 -21.09
CA VAL A 102 3.73 -1.46 -20.55
C VAL A 102 4.90 -0.77 -21.25
N LEU A 103 6.02 -1.49 -21.44
CA LEU A 103 7.19 -0.91 -22.12
C LEU A 103 6.86 -0.50 -23.56
N ASP A 104 6.21 -1.39 -24.30
CA ASP A 104 5.93 -1.17 -25.72
C ASP A 104 4.87 -0.05 -25.88
N ALA A 105 3.94 0.11 -24.94
CA ALA A 105 2.96 1.21 -24.95
C ALA A 105 3.60 2.61 -24.88
N ILE A 106 4.81 2.76 -24.32
CA ILE A 106 5.51 4.06 -24.24
C ILE A 106 5.84 4.61 -25.65
N VAL A 107 5.94 3.75 -26.66
CA VAL A 107 6.22 4.17 -28.04
C VAL A 107 4.97 4.77 -28.69
N ASP A 108 3.80 4.18 -28.43
CA ASP A 108 2.56 4.48 -29.14
C ASP A 108 1.71 5.55 -28.43
N HIS A 109 1.93 5.73 -27.11
CA HIS A 109 1.12 6.62 -26.29
C HIS A 109 1.97 7.67 -25.58
N LYS A 110 1.45 8.89 -25.56
CA LYS A 110 2.10 10.02 -24.90
C LYS A 110 2.13 9.86 -23.37
N ARG A 111 1.13 9.19 -22.82
CA ARG A 111 0.99 8.90 -21.38
C ARG A 111 0.62 7.44 -21.17
N VAL A 112 1.38 6.77 -20.34
CA VAL A 112 1.10 5.38 -19.91
C VAL A 112 0.88 5.39 -18.41
N ALA A 113 -0.34 5.10 -17.99
CA ALA A 113 -0.74 5.01 -16.59
C ALA A 113 -0.81 3.54 -16.18
N VAL A 114 -0.08 3.17 -15.13
CA VAL A 114 0.04 1.77 -14.68
C VAL A 114 -0.35 1.64 -13.21
N PRO A 115 -1.66 1.56 -12.91
CA PRO A 115 -2.09 1.17 -11.57
C PRO A 115 -1.66 -0.27 -11.34
N ALA A 116 -0.84 -0.48 -10.30
CA ALA A 116 -0.18 -1.77 -10.13
C ALA A 116 -0.23 -2.27 -8.69
N GLY A 117 -0.44 -3.58 -8.52
CA GLY A 117 -0.43 -4.27 -7.25
C GLY A 117 0.95 -4.30 -6.59
N PHE A 118 1.02 -4.94 -5.44
CA PHE A 118 2.28 -5.10 -4.72
C PHE A 118 3.15 -6.19 -5.37
N GLY A 119 4.49 -5.99 -5.40
CA GLY A 119 5.45 -7.02 -5.80
C GLY A 119 5.53 -7.37 -7.28
N VAL A 120 4.78 -6.69 -8.18
CA VAL A 120 4.73 -6.99 -9.62
C VAL A 120 5.91 -6.45 -10.45
N GLY A 121 6.93 -5.89 -9.79
CA GLY A 121 8.15 -5.42 -10.45
C GLY A 121 8.07 -4.00 -11.04
N LYS A 122 7.24 -3.12 -10.49
CA LYS A 122 7.07 -1.71 -10.93
C LYS A 122 8.38 -0.96 -11.13
N THR A 123 9.16 -0.86 -10.06
CA THR A 123 10.42 -0.10 -10.05
C THR A 123 11.47 -0.71 -10.98
N HIS A 124 11.48 -2.05 -11.11
CA HIS A 124 12.31 -2.74 -12.09
C HIS A 124 11.95 -2.28 -13.51
N LEU A 125 10.67 -2.29 -13.86
CA LEU A 125 10.15 -1.87 -15.15
C LEU A 125 10.47 -0.40 -15.46
N ALA A 126 10.23 0.51 -14.50
CA ALA A 126 10.54 1.93 -14.61
C ALA A 126 12.04 2.18 -14.91
N ALA A 127 12.93 1.43 -14.24
CA ALA A 127 14.36 1.53 -14.49
C ALA A 127 14.75 1.06 -15.90
N ARG A 128 14.10 0.04 -16.45
CA ARG A 128 14.36 -0.44 -17.82
C ARG A 128 13.86 0.52 -18.88
N ALA A 129 12.71 1.16 -18.64
CA ALA A 129 12.23 2.24 -19.49
C ALA A 129 13.22 3.42 -19.55
N ALA A 130 13.77 3.83 -18.39
CA ALA A 130 14.78 4.90 -18.33
C ALA A 130 16.04 4.54 -19.13
N VAL A 131 16.55 3.33 -18.94
CA VAL A 131 17.79 2.88 -19.60
C VAL A 131 17.58 2.67 -21.10
N TRP A 132 16.45 2.08 -21.51
CA TRP A 132 16.10 2.00 -22.92
C TRP A 132 16.09 3.38 -23.57
N PHE A 133 15.28 4.29 -23.03
CA PHE A 133 15.05 5.61 -23.64
C PHE A 133 16.35 6.40 -23.84
N THR A 134 17.24 6.39 -22.86
CA THR A 134 18.50 7.12 -22.92
C THR A 134 19.52 6.55 -23.90
N ASN A 135 19.39 5.25 -24.25
CA ASN A 135 20.36 4.58 -25.10
C ASN A 135 19.95 4.45 -26.58
N VAL A 136 18.66 4.64 -26.92
CA VAL A 136 18.18 4.44 -28.30
C VAL A 136 18.18 5.71 -29.16
N TYR A 137 18.46 6.87 -28.56
CA TYR A 137 18.57 8.16 -29.26
C TYR A 137 20.02 8.66 -29.27
N PRO A 138 20.38 9.57 -30.17
CA PRO A 138 21.70 10.21 -30.18
C PRO A 138 21.99 10.89 -28.83
N VAL A 139 23.22 10.74 -28.32
CA VAL A 139 23.64 11.42 -27.10
C VAL A 139 23.47 12.94 -27.25
N GLY A 140 22.92 13.58 -26.23
CA GLY A 140 22.61 15.02 -26.24
C GLY A 140 21.20 15.36 -26.77
N THR A 141 20.43 14.39 -27.28
CA THR A 141 19.07 14.64 -27.81
C THR A 141 17.95 14.03 -26.97
N ALA A 142 18.27 13.13 -26.05
CA ALA A 142 17.29 12.47 -25.20
C ALA A 142 17.57 12.69 -23.71
N LEU A 143 16.53 12.92 -22.93
CA LEU A 143 16.59 13.08 -21.50
C LEU A 143 15.50 12.25 -20.81
N CYS A 144 15.88 11.46 -19.84
CA CYS A 144 14.95 10.78 -18.96
C CYS A 144 14.94 11.42 -17.56
N ILE A 145 13.77 11.82 -17.10
CA ILE A 145 13.56 12.37 -15.76
C ILE A 145 12.81 11.36 -14.92
N THR A 146 13.30 11.09 -13.72
CA THR A 146 12.61 10.20 -12.78
C THR A 146 12.22 10.95 -11.52
N THR A 147 10.98 10.79 -11.08
CA THR A 147 10.46 11.39 -9.84
C THR A 147 9.62 10.42 -9.04
N ALA A 148 9.47 10.70 -7.76
CA ALA A 148 8.59 9.99 -6.83
C ALA A 148 8.18 10.95 -5.71
N THR A 149 7.26 10.52 -4.84
CA THR A 149 6.76 11.29 -3.69
C THR A 149 7.86 11.80 -2.75
N ARG A 150 8.97 11.06 -2.66
CA ARG A 150 10.09 11.42 -1.79
C ARG A 150 11.41 11.14 -2.48
N PHE A 151 12.38 12.06 -2.35
CA PHE A 151 13.72 11.89 -2.92
C PHE A 151 14.40 10.58 -2.50
N ARG A 152 14.17 10.14 -1.26
CA ARG A 152 14.71 8.86 -0.77
C ARG A 152 14.21 7.65 -1.57
N GLN A 153 12.98 7.68 -2.09
CA GLN A 153 12.44 6.61 -2.95
C GLN A 153 13.17 6.60 -4.29
N VAL A 154 13.32 7.77 -4.92
CA VAL A 154 14.13 7.91 -6.14
C VAL A 154 15.53 7.34 -5.91
N GLN A 155 16.24 7.82 -4.90
CA GLN A 155 17.63 7.48 -4.63
C GLN A 155 17.85 6.01 -4.22
N ARG A 156 16.96 5.43 -3.39
CA ARG A 156 17.17 4.13 -2.75
C ARG A 156 16.36 2.98 -3.35
N GLN A 157 15.33 3.28 -4.14
CA GLN A 157 14.49 2.25 -4.77
C GLN A 157 14.74 2.19 -6.28
N LEU A 158 14.48 3.25 -7.02
CA LEU A 158 14.59 3.27 -8.48
C LEU A 158 16.06 3.26 -8.97
N TRP A 159 16.87 4.18 -8.49
CA TRP A 159 18.23 4.37 -9.00
C TRP A 159 19.21 3.21 -8.77
N PRO A 160 19.13 2.39 -7.72
CA PRO A 160 19.93 1.17 -7.61
C PRO A 160 19.72 0.20 -8.78
N HIS A 161 18.50 0.10 -9.31
CA HIS A 161 18.22 -0.72 -10.49
C HIS A 161 18.90 -0.20 -11.76
N ILE A 162 18.92 1.13 -11.95
CA ILE A 162 19.61 1.77 -13.10
C ILE A 162 21.13 1.56 -12.95
N ARG A 163 21.70 1.89 -11.78
CA ARG A 163 23.14 1.74 -11.50
C ARG A 163 23.64 0.30 -11.65
N LYS A 164 22.79 -0.70 -11.38
CA LYS A 164 23.16 -2.10 -11.53
C LYS A 164 23.16 -2.55 -12.99
N VAL A 165 22.17 -2.12 -13.78
CA VAL A 165 22.01 -2.63 -15.14
C VAL A 165 22.97 -1.99 -16.14
N VAL A 166 23.28 -0.70 -16.01
CA VAL A 166 24.16 0.03 -16.96
C VAL A 166 25.53 -0.65 -17.09
N PRO A 167 26.33 -0.87 -16.04
CA PRO A 167 27.62 -1.54 -16.17
C PRO A 167 27.48 -3.04 -16.50
N ARG A 168 26.45 -3.73 -16.01
CA ARG A 168 26.21 -5.15 -16.28
C ARG A 168 25.98 -5.42 -17.76
N ALA A 169 25.22 -4.55 -18.43
CA ALA A 169 24.93 -4.67 -19.86
C ALA A 169 26.01 -4.03 -20.75
N GLY A 170 27.06 -3.47 -20.15
CA GLY A 170 28.15 -2.79 -20.89
C GLY A 170 27.66 -1.56 -21.67
N LEU A 171 26.65 -0.87 -21.18
CA LEU A 171 26.11 0.33 -21.81
C LEU A 171 27.10 1.51 -21.66
N PRO A 172 27.08 2.49 -22.60
CA PRO A 172 28.00 3.62 -22.56
C PRO A 172 27.74 4.50 -21.35
N GLY A 173 28.81 5.13 -20.83
CA GLY A 173 28.72 6.05 -19.71
C GLY A 173 28.76 5.41 -18.33
N TYR A 174 28.32 6.17 -17.33
CA TYR A 174 28.35 5.76 -15.93
C TYR A 174 27.23 6.43 -15.12
N CYS A 175 26.90 5.83 -13.97
CA CYS A 175 25.88 6.36 -13.07
C CYS A 175 26.50 6.91 -11.79
N ASP A 176 26.13 8.15 -11.44
CA ASP A 176 26.28 8.71 -10.09
C ASP A 176 25.09 8.28 -9.22
N THR A 177 24.91 8.94 -8.05
CA THR A 177 23.84 8.61 -7.11
C THR A 177 22.45 8.59 -7.74
N VAL A 178 22.09 9.66 -8.48
CA VAL A 178 20.83 9.84 -9.19
C VAL A 178 21.01 10.52 -10.56
N GLN A 179 22.12 10.26 -11.22
CA GLN A 179 22.37 10.74 -12.58
C GLN A 179 22.99 9.61 -13.41
N TYR A 180 22.57 9.50 -14.66
CA TYR A 180 23.23 8.68 -15.67
C TYR A 180 23.85 9.62 -16.69
N LYS A 181 25.18 9.53 -16.81
CA LYS A 181 26.01 10.37 -17.68
C LYS A 181 26.58 9.56 -18.81
N MET A 182 26.51 10.11 -20.00
CA MET A 182 27.03 9.50 -21.21
C MET A 182 28.03 10.45 -21.88
N PRO A 183 29.13 9.97 -22.45
CA PRO A 183 30.05 10.82 -23.18
C PRO A 183 29.40 11.33 -24.47
N ASP A 184 29.42 12.65 -24.69
CA ASP A 184 29.04 13.25 -25.95
C ASP A 184 30.12 12.98 -27.03
N PRO A 185 29.86 13.30 -28.33
CA PRO A 185 30.84 13.13 -29.39
C PRO A 185 32.14 13.90 -29.20
N TYR A 186 32.16 14.89 -28.30
CA TYR A 186 33.34 15.71 -27.98
C TYR A 186 34.07 15.25 -26.71
N GLY A 187 33.55 14.22 -26.06
CA GLY A 187 34.12 13.63 -24.84
C GLY A 187 33.69 14.30 -23.54
N ASN A 188 32.70 15.19 -23.56
CA ASN A 188 32.14 15.78 -22.34
C ASN A 188 31.03 14.89 -21.78
N ASP A 189 30.80 14.98 -20.47
CA ASP A 189 29.68 14.31 -19.82
C ASP A 189 28.34 14.98 -20.12
N PHE A 190 27.44 14.26 -20.76
CA PHE A 190 26.05 14.64 -20.93
C PHE A 190 25.17 13.87 -19.93
N VAL A 191 24.32 14.59 -19.18
CA VAL A 191 23.36 13.98 -18.26
C VAL A 191 22.17 13.47 -19.06
N ALA A 192 22.16 12.17 -19.36
CA ALA A 192 21.09 11.50 -20.13
C ALA A 192 19.87 11.15 -19.28
N ALA A 193 20.06 10.91 -17.96
CA ALA A 193 18.95 10.79 -17.02
C ALA A 193 19.31 11.37 -15.66
N TYR A 194 18.31 11.89 -14.96
CA TYR A 194 18.45 12.28 -13.55
C TYR A 194 17.17 12.05 -12.75
N GLY A 195 17.35 11.95 -11.42
CA GLY A 195 16.26 11.77 -10.47
C GLY A 195 16.12 12.97 -9.54
N PHE A 196 14.89 13.41 -9.32
CA PHE A 196 14.59 14.45 -8.36
C PHE A 196 13.25 14.18 -7.65
N SER A 197 12.91 15.00 -6.67
CA SER A 197 11.60 15.03 -6.03
C SER A 197 11.19 16.49 -5.90
N ALA A 198 10.07 16.85 -6.50
CA ALA A 198 9.51 18.17 -6.35
C ALA A 198 8.83 18.34 -4.98
N PRO A 199 8.98 19.49 -4.30
CA PRO A 199 8.13 19.82 -3.15
C PRO A 199 6.65 19.82 -3.56
N ALA A 200 5.78 19.36 -2.69
CA ALA A 200 4.35 19.16 -2.99
C ALA A 200 3.61 20.41 -3.50
N ASN A 201 4.15 21.60 -3.26
CA ASN A 201 3.55 22.89 -3.62
C ASN A 201 4.39 23.67 -4.65
N ASP A 202 5.32 23.03 -5.35
CA ASP A 202 6.23 23.68 -6.29
C ASP A 202 6.03 23.14 -7.71
N GLU A 203 5.02 23.67 -8.41
CA GLU A 203 4.77 23.38 -9.82
C GLU A 203 5.93 23.86 -10.72
N ALA A 204 6.64 24.91 -10.30
CA ALA A 204 7.76 25.48 -11.07
C ALA A 204 8.95 24.50 -11.17
N ALA A 205 9.07 23.53 -10.28
CA ALA A 205 10.07 22.48 -10.35
C ALA A 205 9.98 21.62 -11.63
N MET A 206 8.84 21.64 -12.31
CA MET A 206 8.59 20.94 -13.59
C MET A 206 8.71 21.87 -14.81
N GLN A 207 9.20 23.13 -14.65
CA GLN A 207 9.29 24.09 -15.74
C GLN A 207 10.73 24.22 -16.28
N GLY A 208 10.85 24.66 -17.52
CA GLY A 208 12.15 25.01 -18.13
C GLY A 208 12.99 23.86 -18.65
N ILE A 209 12.45 22.63 -18.66
CA ILE A 209 13.14 21.47 -19.20
C ILE A 209 12.66 21.19 -20.62
N HIS A 210 13.54 21.38 -21.58
CA HIS A 210 13.24 21.16 -22.99
C HIS A 210 14.30 20.27 -23.63
N MET A 211 13.87 19.18 -24.24
CA MET A 211 14.73 18.27 -25.01
C MET A 211 13.97 17.74 -26.23
N PRO A 212 14.67 17.43 -27.33
CA PRO A 212 14.04 16.81 -28.51
C PRO A 212 13.27 15.55 -28.19
N HIS A 213 13.83 14.71 -27.31
CA HIS A 213 13.19 13.50 -26.80
C HIS A 213 13.19 13.54 -25.27
N LEU A 214 12.00 13.42 -24.66
CA LEU A 214 11.84 13.50 -23.21
C LEU A 214 10.99 12.32 -22.71
N LEU A 215 11.51 11.59 -21.75
CA LEU A 215 10.73 10.61 -20.98
C LEU A 215 10.65 11.04 -19.52
N LEU A 216 9.43 11.23 -19.03
CA LEU A 216 9.17 11.41 -17.60
C LEU A 216 8.71 10.10 -16.99
N ILE A 217 9.36 9.67 -15.93
CA ILE A 217 8.95 8.50 -15.14
C ILE A 217 8.52 8.97 -13.76
N VAL A 218 7.26 8.71 -13.43
CA VAL A 218 6.65 8.97 -12.12
C VAL A 218 6.48 7.66 -11.39
N ASP A 219 7.43 7.32 -10.52
CA ASP A 219 7.34 6.13 -9.67
C ASP A 219 6.53 6.45 -8.40
N GLU A 220 5.80 5.47 -7.87
CA GLU A 220 4.86 5.63 -6.76
C GLU A 220 3.78 6.72 -7.03
N ALA A 221 3.24 6.72 -8.25
CA ALA A 221 2.34 7.74 -8.77
C ALA A 221 1.10 7.99 -7.90
N GLY A 222 0.58 6.96 -7.20
CA GLY A 222 -0.59 7.10 -6.32
C GLY A 222 -0.38 8.03 -5.11
N GLY A 223 0.86 8.39 -4.80
CA GLY A 223 1.17 9.32 -3.71
C GLY A 223 1.59 10.72 -4.18
N ILE A 224 1.62 10.99 -5.47
CA ILE A 224 2.02 12.29 -6.04
C ILE A 224 0.95 13.34 -5.75
N ALA A 225 1.39 14.52 -5.26
CA ALA A 225 0.48 15.63 -5.04
C ALA A 225 -0.16 16.11 -6.38
N PRO A 226 -1.47 16.41 -6.41
CA PRO A 226 -2.16 16.80 -7.65
C PRO A 226 -1.48 17.95 -8.40
N MET A 227 -1.00 18.97 -7.71
CA MET A 227 -0.28 20.10 -8.31
C MET A 227 0.97 19.66 -9.08
N ILE A 228 1.75 18.73 -8.55
CA ILE A 228 2.92 18.18 -9.22
C ILE A 228 2.49 17.31 -10.41
N GLY A 229 1.45 16.51 -10.22
CA GLY A 229 0.89 15.67 -11.27
C GLY A 229 0.43 16.50 -12.47
N HIS A 230 -0.36 17.55 -12.25
CA HIS A 230 -0.78 18.47 -13.32
C HIS A 230 0.40 19.22 -13.95
N GLY A 231 1.42 19.58 -13.15
CA GLY A 231 2.65 20.22 -13.63
C GLY A 231 3.43 19.36 -14.65
N THR A 232 3.25 18.03 -14.65
CA THR A 232 3.88 17.13 -15.65
C THR A 232 3.45 17.45 -17.07
N ASN A 233 2.25 18.00 -17.27
CA ASN A 233 1.76 18.39 -18.58
C ASN A 233 2.66 19.43 -19.27
N ASN A 234 3.33 20.29 -18.49
CA ASN A 234 4.26 21.29 -19.02
C ASN A 234 5.49 20.67 -19.69
N LEU A 235 5.90 19.48 -19.24
CA LEU A 235 7.01 18.71 -19.83
C LEU A 235 6.59 17.95 -21.10
N LEU A 236 5.30 17.68 -21.27
CA LEU A 236 4.78 16.86 -22.36
C LEU A 236 4.31 17.67 -23.56
N THR A 237 4.73 18.93 -23.70
CA THR A 237 4.34 19.82 -24.82
C THR A 237 5.01 19.45 -26.13
N GLY A 238 6.20 18.82 -26.09
CA GLY A 238 6.95 18.41 -27.29
C GLY A 238 6.34 17.17 -27.97
N GLY A 239 6.56 17.07 -29.30
CA GLY A 239 6.04 15.95 -30.11
C GLY A 239 6.65 14.59 -29.78
N HIS A 240 7.86 14.55 -29.20
CA HIS A 240 8.58 13.34 -28.80
C HIS A 240 8.78 13.25 -27.29
N SER A 241 7.78 13.70 -26.53
CA SER A 241 7.74 13.55 -25.08
C SER A 241 6.74 12.48 -24.68
N ALA A 242 7.13 11.63 -23.74
CA ALA A 242 6.28 10.58 -23.17
C ALA A 242 6.36 10.55 -21.64
N MET A 243 5.33 9.99 -21.00
CA MET A 243 5.29 9.80 -19.55
C MET A 243 4.89 8.35 -19.22
N LEU A 244 5.61 7.77 -18.30
CA LEU A 244 5.23 6.54 -17.59
C LEU A 244 4.90 6.90 -16.14
N ALA A 245 3.62 6.83 -15.75
CA ALA A 245 3.18 6.96 -14.37
C ALA A 245 2.83 5.56 -13.83
N ILE A 246 3.59 5.09 -12.85
CA ILE A 246 3.44 3.74 -12.31
C ILE A 246 3.39 3.78 -10.78
N GLY A 247 2.43 3.09 -10.18
CA GLY A 247 2.31 3.08 -8.71
C GLY A 247 1.14 2.24 -8.24
N ASN A 248 1.04 2.09 -6.92
CA ASN A 248 -0.18 1.56 -6.36
C ASN A 248 -1.27 2.64 -6.38
N PRO A 249 -2.54 2.28 -6.64
CA PRO A 249 -3.66 3.19 -6.45
C PRO A 249 -3.67 3.83 -5.06
N ALA A 250 -4.03 5.10 -4.97
CA ALA A 250 -4.20 5.79 -3.70
C ALA A 250 -5.35 5.15 -2.91
N MET A 251 -5.14 4.93 -1.61
CA MET A 251 -6.16 4.34 -0.73
C MET A 251 -6.99 5.39 -0.01
N ASP A 252 -6.43 6.57 0.21
CA ASP A 252 -6.97 7.61 1.09
C ASP A 252 -7.39 8.87 0.34
N ASP A 253 -7.17 8.92 -0.96
CA ASP A 253 -7.50 10.05 -1.82
C ASP A 253 -8.34 9.59 -3.03
N PRO A 254 -9.68 9.70 -2.94
CA PRO A 254 -10.57 9.25 -4.02
C PRO A 254 -10.57 10.17 -5.26
N SER A 255 -9.75 11.22 -5.26
CA SER A 255 -9.59 12.17 -6.37
C SER A 255 -8.11 12.44 -6.59
N SER A 256 -7.28 11.40 -6.48
CA SER A 256 -5.85 11.54 -6.73
C SER A 256 -5.60 11.83 -8.21
N TRP A 257 -4.59 12.67 -8.49
CA TRP A 257 -4.14 12.90 -9.87
C TRP A 257 -3.90 11.59 -10.65
N PHE A 258 -3.42 10.55 -9.97
CA PHE A 258 -3.16 9.27 -10.61
C PHE A 258 -4.46 8.54 -10.99
N GLU A 259 -5.53 8.68 -10.22
CA GLU A 259 -6.84 8.15 -10.59
C GLU A 259 -7.41 8.90 -11.78
N GLU A 260 -7.33 10.24 -11.78
CA GLU A 260 -7.76 11.06 -12.92
C GLU A 260 -7.02 10.65 -14.20
N LEU A 261 -5.70 10.47 -14.14
CA LEU A 261 -4.88 10.02 -15.28
C LEU A 261 -5.29 8.62 -15.77
N CYS A 262 -5.63 7.70 -14.86
CA CYS A 262 -6.09 6.36 -15.24
C CYS A 262 -7.47 6.39 -15.89
N ILE A 263 -8.38 7.27 -15.43
CA ILE A 263 -9.69 7.46 -16.06
C ILE A 263 -9.53 8.04 -17.48
N GLU A 264 -8.66 9.03 -17.66
CA GLU A 264 -8.34 9.55 -19.01
C GLU A 264 -7.82 8.44 -19.94
N GLY A 265 -6.99 7.52 -19.42
CA GLY A 265 -6.43 6.41 -20.18
C GLY A 265 -7.43 5.29 -20.51
N ASP A 266 -8.55 5.23 -19.81
CA ASP A 266 -9.65 4.32 -20.11
C ASP A 266 -10.66 4.90 -21.11
N ASP A 267 -10.55 6.21 -21.41
CA ASP A 267 -11.40 6.87 -22.40
C ASP A 267 -10.89 6.56 -23.82
N VAL A 268 -11.72 5.90 -24.61
CA VAL A 268 -11.40 5.53 -26.00
C VAL A 268 -11.28 6.73 -26.95
N ASP A 269 -11.77 7.89 -26.55
CA ASP A 269 -11.67 9.13 -27.32
C ASP A 269 -10.35 9.90 -27.06
N GLU A 270 -9.52 9.45 -26.06
CA GLU A 270 -8.22 10.03 -25.71
C GLU A 270 -7.05 9.08 -26.11
N PRO A 271 -6.71 8.95 -27.37
CA PRO A 271 -5.72 7.98 -27.84
C PRO A 271 -4.27 8.28 -27.40
N THR A 272 -4.00 9.45 -26.83
CA THR A 272 -2.66 9.85 -26.34
C THR A 272 -2.33 9.28 -24.97
N THR A 273 -3.33 8.79 -24.25
CA THR A 273 -3.20 8.17 -22.91
C THR A 273 -3.68 6.72 -22.97
N VAL A 274 -3.04 5.83 -22.22
CA VAL A 274 -3.47 4.44 -22.05
C VAL A 274 -3.28 4.01 -20.62
N THR A 275 -4.27 3.27 -20.08
CA THR A 275 -4.21 2.65 -18.75
C THR A 275 -3.95 1.16 -18.89
N ILE A 276 -2.89 0.66 -18.25
CA ILE A 276 -2.52 -0.77 -18.23
C ILE A 276 -2.45 -1.24 -16.78
N PRO A 277 -3.53 -1.78 -16.22
CA PRO A 277 -3.52 -2.28 -14.85
C PRO A 277 -2.71 -3.56 -14.73
N ILE A 278 -1.97 -3.68 -13.62
CA ILE A 278 -1.22 -4.87 -13.24
C ILE A 278 -1.63 -5.32 -11.84
N SER A 279 -2.55 -6.25 -11.74
CA SER A 279 -2.94 -6.87 -10.47
C SER A 279 -1.82 -7.77 -9.94
N SER A 280 -1.75 -7.97 -8.62
CA SER A 280 -0.91 -9.03 -8.06
C SER A 280 -1.36 -10.43 -8.51
N LEU A 281 -2.63 -10.59 -8.91
CA LEU A 281 -3.15 -11.83 -9.52
C LEU A 281 -2.61 -12.10 -10.93
N ASP A 282 -2.10 -11.08 -11.63
CA ASP A 282 -1.44 -11.25 -12.92
C ASP A 282 0.00 -11.78 -12.76
N SER A 283 0.48 -11.96 -11.54
CA SER A 283 1.83 -12.44 -11.25
C SER A 283 2.14 -13.76 -11.97
N PRO A 284 3.30 -13.91 -12.61
CA PRO A 284 3.75 -15.19 -13.16
C PRO A 284 3.74 -16.35 -12.18
N ALA A 285 3.89 -16.10 -10.88
CA ALA A 285 3.80 -17.12 -9.83
C ALA A 285 2.37 -17.68 -9.66
N ILE A 286 1.35 -16.92 -10.08
CA ILE A 286 -0.06 -17.32 -10.01
C ILE A 286 -0.54 -17.83 -11.38
N THR A 287 -0.22 -17.09 -12.44
CA THR A 287 -0.71 -17.39 -13.79
C THR A 287 0.05 -18.54 -14.45
N GLY A 288 1.22 -18.91 -13.92
CA GLY A 288 2.09 -19.90 -14.53
C GLY A 288 2.90 -19.38 -15.73
N GLU A 289 2.86 -18.06 -16.00
CA GLU A 289 3.71 -17.42 -17.01
C GLU A 289 5.15 -17.37 -16.50
N LEU A 290 5.98 -18.33 -16.89
CA LEU A 290 7.34 -18.46 -16.40
C LEU A 290 8.30 -17.59 -17.22
N ALA A 291 8.92 -16.60 -16.58
CA ALA A 291 10.20 -16.06 -17.02
C ALA A 291 11.29 -17.09 -16.66
N PRO A 292 12.06 -17.61 -17.62
CA PRO A 292 12.86 -18.82 -17.39
C PRO A 292 14.03 -18.67 -16.41
N PHE A 293 14.49 -17.43 -16.09
CA PHE A 293 15.67 -17.24 -15.25
C PHE A 293 15.62 -15.94 -14.44
N CYS A 294 16.17 -15.99 -13.22
CA CYS A 294 16.59 -14.81 -12.49
C CYS A 294 17.93 -14.31 -13.05
N THR A 295 17.96 -13.11 -13.65
CA THR A 295 19.17 -12.48 -14.17
C THR A 295 20.08 -11.94 -13.08
N ASP A 296 19.57 -11.84 -11.85
CA ASP A 296 20.29 -11.34 -10.69
C ASP A 296 21.12 -12.40 -9.95
N CYS A 297 20.90 -13.69 -10.26
CA CYS A 297 21.71 -14.75 -9.70
C CYS A 297 23.12 -14.75 -10.30
N PRO A 298 24.19 -14.85 -9.46
CA PRO A 298 25.57 -14.97 -9.93
C PRO A 298 25.75 -16.17 -10.85
N GLU A 299 26.70 -16.08 -11.79
CA GLU A 299 27.11 -17.22 -12.59
C GLU A 299 27.64 -18.35 -11.70
N GLY A 300 27.19 -19.58 -11.95
CA GLY A 300 27.58 -20.77 -11.18
C GLY A 300 26.69 -21.05 -9.96
N VAL A 301 25.77 -20.18 -9.60
CA VAL A 301 24.75 -20.44 -8.59
C VAL A 301 23.51 -21.02 -9.26
N ALA A 302 22.81 -21.96 -8.59
CA ALA A 302 21.53 -22.45 -9.05
C ALA A 302 20.54 -21.29 -9.27
N ARG A 303 20.17 -21.05 -10.51
CA ARG A 303 19.24 -19.98 -10.88
C ARG A 303 17.83 -20.38 -10.49
N HIS A 304 17.11 -19.43 -9.95
CA HIS A 304 15.70 -19.61 -9.61
C HIS A 304 14.80 -18.83 -10.58
N SER A 305 13.54 -19.21 -10.64
CA SER A 305 12.53 -18.53 -11.46
C SER A 305 12.26 -17.11 -10.92
N LEU A 306 12.00 -16.15 -11.80
CA LEU A 306 11.52 -14.82 -11.38
C LEU A 306 10.21 -14.92 -10.59
N ALA A 307 9.41 -15.96 -10.85
CA ALA A 307 8.18 -16.22 -10.10
C ALA A 307 8.41 -16.35 -8.59
N ASP A 308 9.56 -16.89 -8.17
CA ASP A 308 9.90 -17.05 -6.74
C ASP A 308 10.06 -15.73 -5.99
N HIS A 309 10.19 -14.61 -6.72
CA HIS A 309 10.30 -13.26 -6.17
C HIS A 309 9.01 -12.44 -6.26
N MET A 310 7.95 -13.01 -6.79
CA MET A 310 6.69 -12.34 -7.06
C MET A 310 5.59 -12.83 -6.11
N PRO A 311 4.49 -12.08 -5.94
CA PRO A 311 3.36 -12.52 -5.15
C PRO A 311 2.83 -13.86 -5.67
N ASP A 312 2.68 -14.81 -4.77
CA ASP A 312 2.02 -16.09 -4.99
C ASP A 312 0.58 -16.09 -4.47
N GLN A 313 -0.16 -17.16 -4.73
CA GLN A 313 -1.54 -17.30 -4.28
C GLN A 313 -1.65 -17.28 -2.76
N ASP A 314 -0.69 -17.88 -2.05
CA ASP A 314 -0.68 -17.89 -0.59
C ASP A 314 -0.57 -16.48 0.01
N TRP A 315 0.24 -15.60 -0.58
CA TRP A 315 0.35 -14.21 -0.16
C TRP A 315 -0.96 -13.46 -0.39
N VAL A 316 -1.60 -13.64 -1.55
CA VAL A 316 -2.90 -13.04 -1.88
C VAL A 316 -3.96 -13.50 -0.88
N ASP A 317 -4.09 -14.80 -0.65
CA ASP A 317 -5.10 -15.37 0.26
C ASP A 317 -4.89 -14.92 1.70
N ARG A 318 -3.65 -14.86 2.18
CA ARG A 318 -3.34 -14.31 3.51
C ARG A 318 -3.70 -12.83 3.62
N THR A 319 -3.43 -12.06 2.58
CA THR A 319 -3.75 -10.63 2.54
C THR A 319 -5.26 -10.41 2.57
N ILE A 320 -6.02 -11.13 1.75
CA ILE A 320 -7.49 -11.06 1.73
C ILE A 320 -8.07 -11.49 3.08
N ARG A 321 -7.58 -12.60 3.68
CA ARG A 321 -8.03 -13.03 5.01
C ARG A 321 -7.75 -12.01 6.12
N SER A 322 -6.63 -11.29 6.03
CA SER A 322 -6.23 -10.31 7.05
C SER A 322 -7.01 -9.01 7.00
N TYR A 323 -7.40 -8.57 5.79
CA TYR A 323 -8.04 -7.26 5.60
C TYR A 323 -9.51 -7.35 5.20
N GLY A 324 -9.94 -8.44 4.55
CA GLY A 324 -11.22 -8.56 3.84
C GLY A 324 -11.10 -8.13 2.39
N GLU A 325 -11.85 -8.78 1.52
CA GLU A 325 -11.78 -8.60 0.05
C GLU A 325 -12.08 -7.16 -0.38
N ASP A 326 -13.08 -6.53 0.22
CA ASP A 326 -13.52 -5.16 -0.07
C ASP A 326 -12.69 -4.08 0.63
N HIS A 327 -11.66 -4.48 1.37
CA HIS A 327 -10.82 -3.52 2.08
C HIS A 327 -9.98 -2.70 1.10
N PRO A 328 -9.88 -1.35 1.25
CA PRO A 328 -9.10 -0.49 0.36
C PRO A 328 -7.66 -0.95 0.12
N TYR A 329 -7.03 -1.56 1.12
CA TYR A 329 -5.70 -2.15 0.97
C TYR A 329 -5.70 -3.29 -0.07
N VAL A 330 -6.66 -4.21 -0.01
CA VAL A 330 -6.78 -5.33 -0.96
C VAL A 330 -7.12 -4.80 -2.35
N ILE A 331 -8.08 -3.88 -2.43
CA ILE A 331 -8.50 -3.26 -3.69
C ILE A 331 -7.29 -2.58 -4.37
N ALA A 332 -6.49 -1.79 -3.64
CA ALA A 332 -5.36 -1.06 -4.19
C ALA A 332 -4.11 -1.93 -4.41
N LYS A 333 -3.74 -2.76 -3.42
CA LYS A 333 -2.45 -3.46 -3.41
C LYS A 333 -2.49 -4.85 -4.02
N VAL A 334 -3.65 -5.51 -4.03
CA VAL A 334 -3.84 -6.81 -4.69
C VAL A 334 -4.44 -6.62 -6.08
N TYR A 335 -5.59 -5.96 -6.16
CA TYR A 335 -6.34 -5.85 -7.42
C TYR A 335 -5.92 -4.69 -8.32
N ALA A 336 -5.03 -3.81 -7.86
CA ALA A 336 -4.58 -2.61 -8.60
C ALA A 336 -5.73 -1.69 -9.03
N LYS A 337 -6.79 -1.62 -8.24
CA LYS A 337 -7.97 -0.77 -8.47
C LYS A 337 -8.00 0.38 -7.48
N PHE A 338 -8.63 1.50 -7.88
CA PHE A 338 -8.90 2.60 -6.97
C PHE A 338 -10.10 2.25 -6.09
N PRO A 339 -9.97 2.34 -4.74
CA PRO A 339 -11.09 2.05 -3.84
C PRO A 339 -12.22 3.07 -4.03
N LYS A 340 -13.41 2.60 -4.39
CA LYS A 340 -14.59 3.46 -4.52
C LYS A 340 -15.16 3.77 -3.14
N GLY A 341 -15.10 5.04 -2.73
CA GLY A 341 -15.73 5.54 -1.50
C GLY A 341 -14.83 5.47 -0.27
N GLY A 342 -14.16 6.57 0.04
CA GLY A 342 -13.49 6.91 1.30
C GLY A 342 -12.41 5.95 1.75
N GLY A 343 -11.15 6.36 1.53
CA GLY A 343 -9.98 5.60 1.93
C GLY A 343 -10.05 5.05 3.34
N GLY A 344 -9.55 3.83 3.51
CA GLY A 344 -9.10 3.24 4.75
C GLY A 344 -9.99 3.39 5.98
N ILE A 345 -11.31 3.19 5.88
CA ILE A 345 -12.15 3.17 7.09
C ILE A 345 -11.70 2.04 8.01
N VAL A 346 -11.52 2.35 9.29
CA VAL A 346 -11.05 1.35 10.27
C VAL A 346 -12.00 0.17 10.35
N VAL A 347 -13.29 0.42 10.47
CA VAL A 347 -14.35 -0.61 10.50
C VAL A 347 -15.32 -0.32 9.35
N PRO A 348 -15.37 -1.15 8.32
CA PRO A 348 -16.32 -0.99 7.21
C PRO A 348 -17.77 -0.88 7.69
N PRO A 349 -18.58 0.02 7.12
CA PRO A 349 -20.01 0.14 7.48
C PRO A 349 -20.76 -1.18 7.38
N SER A 350 -20.49 -1.99 6.36
CA SER A 350 -21.11 -3.30 6.17
C SER A 350 -20.86 -4.27 7.34
N TRP A 351 -19.72 -4.18 8.03
CA TRP A 351 -19.45 -5.01 9.21
C TRP A 351 -20.26 -4.55 10.42
N VAL A 352 -20.42 -3.25 10.59
CA VAL A 352 -21.27 -2.67 11.65
C VAL A 352 -22.72 -3.03 11.41
N GLU A 353 -23.20 -2.89 10.17
CA GLU A 353 -24.56 -3.28 9.77
C GLU A 353 -24.82 -4.78 9.99
N ALA A 354 -23.87 -5.64 9.59
CA ALA A 354 -23.98 -7.08 9.82
C ALA A 354 -24.04 -7.43 11.32
N ALA A 355 -23.23 -6.75 12.16
CA ALA A 355 -23.24 -6.94 13.60
C ALA A 355 -24.51 -6.40 14.28
N MET A 356 -25.15 -5.37 13.73
CA MET A 356 -26.45 -4.86 14.19
C MET A 356 -27.64 -5.72 13.74
N ALA A 357 -27.53 -6.37 12.58
CA ALA A 357 -28.53 -7.26 12.04
C ALA A 357 -28.42 -8.71 12.55
N TYR A 358 -27.46 -8.97 13.42
CA TYR A 358 -27.23 -10.33 13.96
C TYR A 358 -28.41 -10.75 14.82
N GLU A 359 -29.08 -11.86 14.45
CA GLU A 359 -30.17 -12.44 15.23
C GLU A 359 -29.69 -12.90 16.59
N ASP A 360 -30.45 -12.57 17.63
CA ASP A 360 -30.15 -12.96 18.99
C ASP A 360 -30.25 -14.49 19.17
N PRO A 361 -29.24 -15.16 19.72
CA PRO A 361 -29.33 -16.57 20.03
C PRO A 361 -30.41 -16.86 21.07
N THR A 362 -31.08 -18.00 20.93
CA THR A 362 -32.13 -18.46 21.84
C THR A 362 -31.85 -19.88 22.30
N GLY A 363 -32.52 -20.31 23.37
CA GLY A 363 -32.41 -21.67 23.91
C GLY A 363 -31.70 -21.73 25.26
N ASP A 364 -31.31 -22.95 25.70
CA ASP A 364 -30.73 -23.17 27.01
C ASP A 364 -29.45 -22.34 27.26
N GLY A 365 -29.47 -21.62 28.38
CA GLY A 365 -28.36 -20.77 28.81
C GLY A 365 -28.36 -19.36 28.15
N TRP A 366 -29.40 -19.01 27.40
CA TRP A 366 -29.63 -17.64 26.89
C TRP A 366 -30.85 -17.01 27.57
N HIS A 367 -30.72 -15.78 28.03
CA HIS A 367 -31.76 -15.02 28.71
C HIS A 367 -32.01 -13.71 28.02
N ARG A 368 -33.28 -13.33 27.80
CA ARG A 368 -33.62 -11.96 27.43
C ARG A 368 -33.38 -11.07 28.66
N LEU A 369 -32.72 -9.94 28.47
CA LEU A 369 -32.38 -9.05 29.57
C LEU A 369 -33.61 -8.53 30.30
N CYS A 370 -34.68 -8.18 29.58
CA CYS A 370 -35.94 -7.73 30.17
C CYS A 370 -36.66 -8.80 31.01
N ASP A 371 -36.33 -10.10 30.85
CA ASP A 371 -36.95 -11.19 31.60
C ASP A 371 -36.21 -11.53 32.92
N LEU A 372 -35.03 -10.89 33.15
CA LEU A 372 -34.25 -11.12 34.38
C LEU A 372 -34.83 -10.43 35.64
N GLY A 373 -35.90 -9.66 35.51
CA GLY A 373 -36.59 -9.03 36.65
C GLY A 373 -35.82 -7.83 37.28
N LEU A 374 -34.87 -7.27 36.58
CA LEU A 374 -34.14 -6.08 37.00
C LEU A 374 -34.98 -4.83 36.74
N GLU A 375 -35.20 -4.00 37.77
CA GLU A 375 -36.15 -2.87 37.72
C GLU A 375 -35.89 -1.86 36.57
N ASP A 376 -34.65 -1.70 36.16
CA ASP A 376 -34.25 -0.73 35.13
C ASP A 376 -33.85 -1.39 33.80
N GLU A 377 -34.10 -2.69 33.63
CA GLU A 377 -33.64 -3.41 32.45
C GLU A 377 -34.78 -3.63 31.44
N THR A 378 -34.77 -2.88 30.37
CA THR A 378 -35.79 -2.95 29.30
C THR A 378 -35.26 -3.54 28.00
N ALA A 379 -34.00 -3.90 27.93
CA ALA A 379 -33.39 -4.42 26.71
C ALA A 379 -33.93 -5.79 26.35
N GLU A 380 -34.35 -5.99 25.09
CA GLU A 380 -35.00 -7.20 24.62
C GLU A 380 -34.02 -8.26 24.08
N HIS A 381 -32.78 -7.87 23.81
CA HIS A 381 -31.78 -8.81 23.28
C HIS A 381 -31.34 -9.85 24.33
N THR A 382 -30.79 -10.94 23.85
CA THR A 382 -30.40 -12.06 24.69
C THR A 382 -28.92 -12.02 25.07
N VAL A 383 -28.64 -12.51 26.29
CA VAL A 383 -27.29 -12.68 26.82
C VAL A 383 -27.11 -14.08 27.38
N ARG A 384 -25.89 -14.56 27.40
CA ARG A 384 -25.57 -15.91 27.86
C ARG A 384 -25.41 -15.97 29.40
N GLN A 385 -25.91 -17.04 30.02
CA GLN A 385 -25.64 -17.33 31.42
C GLN A 385 -24.11 -17.39 31.66
N GLY A 386 -23.66 -16.78 32.75
CA GLY A 386 -22.24 -16.69 33.10
C GLY A 386 -21.46 -15.65 32.29
N ALA A 387 -22.12 -14.85 31.43
CA ALA A 387 -21.45 -13.84 30.63
C ALA A 387 -20.75 -12.78 31.48
N TRP A 388 -19.58 -12.35 31.03
CA TRP A 388 -18.84 -11.28 31.69
C TRP A 388 -19.44 -9.91 31.35
N VAL A 389 -19.65 -9.07 32.39
CA VAL A 389 -20.19 -7.73 32.25
C VAL A 389 -19.06 -6.70 32.35
N ARG A 390 -18.97 -5.82 31.37
CA ARG A 390 -17.93 -4.80 31.25
C ARG A 390 -18.57 -3.46 30.87
N LEU A 391 -18.02 -2.36 31.38
CA LEU A 391 -18.41 -1.01 31.03
C LEU A 391 -17.24 -0.25 30.39
N GLY A 392 -17.54 0.53 29.37
CA GLY A 392 -16.61 1.50 28.77
C GLY A 392 -17.17 2.90 28.91
N VAL A 393 -16.34 3.80 29.39
CA VAL A 393 -16.70 5.18 29.74
C VAL A 393 -15.77 6.14 29.03
N ASP A 394 -16.30 6.93 28.11
CA ASP A 394 -15.60 8.09 27.54
C ASP A 394 -16.12 9.35 28.20
N VAL A 395 -15.24 10.07 28.89
CA VAL A 395 -15.57 11.24 29.69
C VAL A 395 -15.19 12.49 28.91
N ALA A 396 -16.15 13.32 28.61
CA ALA A 396 -15.93 14.59 27.92
C ALA A 396 -15.93 15.75 28.92
N ALA A 397 -15.01 16.71 28.71
CA ALA A 397 -15.05 18.04 29.28
C ALA A 397 -15.95 18.93 28.42
N ASP A 398 -16.26 20.12 28.94
CA ASP A 398 -16.99 21.19 28.25
C ASP A 398 -16.47 21.43 26.83
N GLY A 399 -17.37 21.64 25.86
CA GLY A 399 -16.96 21.94 24.47
C GLY A 399 -17.63 21.15 23.34
N GLY A 400 -18.66 20.37 23.64
CA GLY A 400 -19.47 19.68 22.60
C GLY A 400 -19.13 18.22 22.35
N ASP A 401 -18.17 17.66 23.05
CA ASP A 401 -17.93 16.22 23.15
C ASP A 401 -18.94 15.59 24.14
N GLU A 402 -19.28 14.30 23.98
CA GLU A 402 -20.28 13.62 24.82
C GLU A 402 -19.61 12.78 25.91
N PHE A 403 -20.11 12.86 27.14
CA PHE A 403 -19.91 11.80 28.14
C PHE A 403 -20.78 10.61 27.77
N THR A 404 -20.18 9.43 27.60
CA THR A 404 -20.88 8.23 27.11
C THR A 404 -20.51 6.99 27.89
N VAL A 405 -21.50 6.11 28.10
CA VAL A 405 -21.33 4.80 28.74
C VAL A 405 -21.92 3.71 27.86
N TYR A 406 -21.12 2.69 27.58
CA TYR A 406 -21.54 1.46 26.91
C TYR A 406 -21.28 0.25 27.80
N ARG A 407 -22.20 -0.73 27.74
CA ARG A 407 -22.09 -2.00 28.43
C ARG A 407 -21.82 -3.13 27.44
N VAL A 408 -20.98 -4.07 27.79
CA VAL A 408 -20.74 -5.29 27.05
C VAL A 408 -21.05 -6.47 27.94
N VAL A 409 -21.99 -7.32 27.51
CA VAL A 409 -22.39 -8.55 28.20
C VAL A 409 -22.03 -9.73 27.29
N GLY A 410 -20.90 -10.38 27.58
CA GLY A 410 -20.36 -11.40 26.69
C GLY A 410 -19.96 -10.82 25.33
N ASP A 411 -20.77 -11.11 24.31
CA ASP A 411 -20.61 -10.66 22.91
C ASP A 411 -21.60 -9.52 22.51
N ALA A 412 -22.59 -9.21 23.37
CA ALA A 412 -23.56 -8.15 23.11
C ALA A 412 -23.05 -6.79 23.62
N VAL A 413 -23.04 -5.80 22.75
CA VAL A 413 -22.67 -4.41 23.03
C VAL A 413 -23.93 -3.55 23.04
N GLU A 414 -24.14 -2.80 24.13
CA GLU A 414 -25.36 -2.02 24.31
C GLU A 414 -25.11 -0.60 24.80
N PHE A 415 -25.96 0.32 24.36
CA PHE A 415 -25.97 1.71 24.81
C PHE A 415 -26.54 1.84 26.22
N ARG A 416 -25.87 2.63 27.10
CA ARG A 416 -26.40 2.89 28.46
C ARG A 416 -26.66 4.37 28.70
N HIS A 417 -25.72 5.24 28.40
CA HIS A 417 -25.86 6.66 28.68
C HIS A 417 -25.11 7.54 27.68
N ALA A 418 -25.68 8.71 27.38
CA ALA A 418 -24.97 9.80 26.72
C ALA A 418 -25.51 11.14 27.18
N SER A 419 -24.63 12.08 27.50
CA SER A 419 -24.97 13.45 27.82
C SER A 419 -23.90 14.41 27.30
N ALA A 420 -24.26 15.70 27.12
CA ALA A 420 -23.34 16.74 26.62
C ALA A 420 -23.60 18.08 27.31
N GLY A 421 -22.63 18.98 27.25
CA GLY A 421 -22.72 20.32 27.80
C GLY A 421 -22.70 20.40 29.32
N ALA A 422 -23.40 21.36 29.92
CA ALA A 422 -23.33 21.70 31.35
C ALA A 422 -23.62 20.52 32.30
N ALA A 423 -24.28 19.44 31.83
CA ALA A 423 -24.51 18.24 32.62
C ALA A 423 -23.18 17.51 32.99
N ASN A 424 -22.13 17.77 32.24
CA ASN A 424 -20.83 17.10 32.38
C ASN A 424 -19.75 17.99 33.08
N ASP A 425 -20.10 19.22 33.47
CA ASP A 425 -19.14 20.17 34.04
C ASP A 425 -18.62 19.78 35.44
N ASN A 426 -19.33 18.85 36.10
CA ASN A 426 -18.98 18.39 37.43
C ASN A 426 -18.51 16.92 37.41
N GLN A 427 -17.23 16.72 37.68
CA GLN A 427 -16.64 15.38 37.78
C GLN A 427 -17.35 14.44 38.77
N VAL A 428 -17.91 15.02 39.86
CA VAL A 428 -18.66 14.24 40.88
C VAL A 428 -19.94 13.69 40.26
N SER A 429 -20.71 14.53 39.56
CA SER A 429 -21.97 14.13 38.91
C SER A 429 -21.72 13.06 37.83
N VAL A 430 -20.62 13.20 37.07
CA VAL A 430 -20.21 12.18 36.08
C VAL A 430 -19.86 10.87 36.79
N ALA A 431 -19.06 10.90 37.85
CA ALA A 431 -18.69 9.71 38.62
C ALA A 431 -19.91 9.04 39.28
N GLU A 432 -20.88 9.84 39.81
CA GLU A 432 -22.14 9.30 40.35
C GLU A 432 -22.97 8.60 39.28
N LYS A 433 -23.05 9.16 38.07
CA LYS A 433 -23.74 8.50 36.95
C LYS A 433 -23.05 7.18 36.54
N VAL A 434 -21.72 7.17 36.52
CA VAL A 434 -20.97 5.91 36.29
C VAL A 434 -21.23 4.92 37.43
N LEU A 435 -21.34 5.36 38.66
CA LEU A 435 -21.65 4.49 39.82
C LEU A 435 -23.04 3.85 39.69
N GLU A 436 -24.05 4.59 39.21
CA GLU A 436 -25.38 4.03 38.93
C GLU A 436 -25.28 2.86 37.92
N GLU A 437 -24.55 3.08 36.81
CA GLU A 437 -24.33 2.05 35.79
C GLU A 437 -23.50 0.86 36.34
N ILE A 438 -22.55 1.11 37.25
CA ILE A 438 -21.81 0.05 37.94
C ILE A 438 -22.76 -0.81 38.77
N HIS A 439 -23.66 -0.20 39.53
CA HIS A 439 -24.64 -0.94 40.34
C HIS A 439 -25.57 -1.78 39.47
N ALA A 440 -26.08 -1.23 38.37
CA ALA A 440 -26.90 -1.97 37.40
C ALA A 440 -26.12 -3.16 36.79
N ALA A 441 -24.86 -2.92 36.38
CA ALA A 441 -24.00 -3.97 35.84
C ALA A 441 -23.67 -5.08 36.87
N GLN A 442 -23.51 -4.74 38.15
CA GLN A 442 -23.27 -5.71 39.21
C GLN A 442 -24.49 -6.59 39.50
N ARG A 443 -25.69 -5.97 39.55
CA ARG A 443 -26.95 -6.75 39.67
C ARG A 443 -27.08 -7.75 38.51
N LEU A 444 -26.86 -7.26 37.29
CA LEU A 444 -26.91 -8.14 36.11
C LEU A 444 -25.85 -9.26 36.17
N ALA A 445 -24.64 -8.98 36.58
CA ALA A 445 -23.58 -9.97 36.71
C ALA A 445 -23.90 -11.03 37.76
N ASP A 446 -24.53 -10.63 38.89
CA ASP A 446 -24.98 -11.53 39.96
C ASP A 446 -26.13 -12.44 39.45
N ASP A 447 -27.11 -11.91 38.73
CA ASP A 447 -28.23 -12.68 38.16
C ASP A 447 -27.78 -13.65 37.05
N LEU A 448 -26.81 -13.23 36.24
CA LEU A 448 -26.21 -14.14 35.26
C LEU A 448 -25.24 -15.16 35.86
N GLY A 449 -24.91 -15.05 37.14
CA GLY A 449 -23.88 -15.88 37.77
C GLY A 449 -22.51 -15.71 37.13
N SER A 450 -22.13 -14.50 36.74
CA SER A 450 -20.85 -14.22 36.11
C SER A 450 -19.69 -14.53 37.04
N PRO A 451 -18.71 -15.36 36.63
CA PRO A 451 -17.55 -15.68 37.46
C PRO A 451 -16.53 -14.53 37.56
N HIS A 452 -16.71 -13.49 36.79
CA HIS A 452 -15.79 -12.34 36.71
C HIS A 452 -16.40 -11.12 37.39
N PRO A 453 -15.60 -10.29 38.08
CA PRO A 453 -16.05 -9.01 38.57
C PRO A 453 -16.41 -8.08 37.42
N VAL A 454 -17.39 -7.22 37.61
CA VAL A 454 -17.67 -6.14 36.65
C VAL A 454 -16.41 -5.31 36.47
N ARG A 455 -15.99 -5.10 35.22
CA ARG A 455 -14.84 -4.27 34.89
C ARG A 455 -15.29 -2.99 34.21
N VAL A 456 -14.78 -1.87 34.71
CA VAL A 456 -15.09 -0.55 34.20
C VAL A 456 -13.81 0.11 33.68
N LYS A 457 -13.77 0.43 32.41
CA LYS A 457 -12.66 1.15 31.79
C LYS A 457 -13.09 2.57 31.47
N VAL A 458 -12.30 3.53 31.93
CA VAL A 458 -12.56 4.96 31.80
C VAL A 458 -11.40 5.59 31.03
N ASP A 459 -11.69 6.41 30.01
CA ASP A 459 -10.64 7.27 29.43
C ASP A 459 -10.10 8.20 30.50
N GLN A 460 -8.83 8.03 30.83
CA GLN A 460 -8.16 8.75 31.90
C GLN A 460 -7.60 10.12 31.46
N ASN A 461 -7.75 10.49 30.21
CA ASN A 461 -7.29 11.79 29.74
C ASN A 461 -8.15 12.94 30.31
N GLY A 462 -7.51 14.06 30.62
CA GLY A 462 -8.22 15.25 31.11
C GLY A 462 -9.00 15.00 32.40
N ILE A 463 -10.31 15.28 32.40
CA ILE A 463 -11.19 15.15 33.59
C ILE A 463 -11.40 13.69 34.01
N GLY A 464 -11.17 12.71 33.11
CA GLY A 464 -11.33 11.29 33.43
C GLY A 464 -10.44 10.80 34.55
N HIS A 465 -9.27 11.41 34.76
CA HIS A 465 -8.40 11.10 35.90
C HIS A 465 -9.10 11.29 37.25
N GLY A 466 -9.85 12.37 37.39
CA GLY A 466 -10.62 12.63 38.62
C GLY A 466 -11.76 11.64 38.83
N VAL A 467 -12.44 11.27 37.74
CA VAL A 467 -13.51 10.25 37.77
C VAL A 467 -12.95 8.88 38.18
N VAL A 468 -11.82 8.45 37.61
CA VAL A 468 -11.15 7.19 37.98
C VAL A 468 -10.80 7.19 39.46
N SER A 469 -10.14 8.25 39.96
CA SER A 469 -9.73 8.37 41.39
C SER A 469 -10.91 8.32 42.35
N MET A 470 -12.05 8.92 41.99
CA MET A 470 -13.27 8.85 42.80
C MET A 470 -13.86 7.46 42.83
N LEU A 471 -13.96 6.79 41.67
CA LEU A 471 -14.48 5.43 41.56
C LEU A 471 -13.60 4.44 42.34
N GLU A 472 -12.28 4.52 42.23
CA GLU A 472 -11.35 3.72 43.02
C GLU A 472 -11.54 3.94 44.53
N ARG A 473 -11.66 5.19 44.96
CA ARG A 473 -11.93 5.51 46.35
C ARG A 473 -13.26 4.95 46.84
N TRP A 474 -14.29 4.98 45.98
CA TRP A 474 -15.59 4.40 46.32
C TRP A 474 -15.57 2.88 46.38
N ALA A 475 -14.73 2.21 45.58
CA ALA A 475 -14.47 0.78 45.70
C ALA A 475 -13.82 0.45 47.07
N GLU A 476 -12.77 1.19 47.45
CA GLU A 476 -12.10 1.04 48.75
C GLU A 476 -13.06 1.21 49.95
N THR A 477 -14.02 2.11 49.82
CA THR A 477 -15.04 2.37 50.87
C THR A 477 -16.26 1.45 50.78
N GLY A 478 -16.26 0.49 49.86
CA GLY A 478 -17.30 -0.54 49.74
C GLY A 478 -18.59 -0.07 49.05
N ARG A 479 -18.58 1.12 48.36
CA ARG A 479 -19.76 1.56 47.59
C ARG A 479 -20.05 0.73 46.37
N HIS A 480 -19.03 0.05 45.82
CA HIS A 480 -19.17 -0.94 44.72
C HIS A 480 -18.04 -1.97 44.75
N ARG A 481 -18.19 -3.04 43.98
CA ARG A 481 -17.22 -4.17 43.88
C ARG A 481 -16.54 -4.25 42.50
N ALA A 482 -16.78 -3.27 41.63
CA ALA A 482 -16.26 -3.29 40.26
C ALA A 482 -14.75 -3.04 40.25
N GLN A 483 -14.08 -3.65 39.29
CA GLN A 483 -12.68 -3.39 38.98
C GLN A 483 -12.60 -2.14 38.10
N ILE A 484 -12.02 -1.06 38.62
CA ILE A 484 -11.82 0.18 37.87
C ILE A 484 -10.47 0.13 37.15
N VAL A 485 -10.43 0.54 35.89
CA VAL A 485 -9.23 0.60 35.05
C VAL A 485 -9.22 1.93 34.31
N GLY A 486 -8.33 2.84 34.69
CA GLY A 486 -8.05 4.03 33.91
C GLY A 486 -7.23 3.66 32.66
N VAL A 487 -7.65 4.13 31.49
CA VAL A 487 -6.98 3.87 30.22
C VAL A 487 -6.46 5.18 29.65
N MET A 488 -5.15 5.26 29.48
CA MET A 488 -4.51 6.41 28.85
C MET A 488 -4.29 6.12 27.37
N VAL A 489 -5.23 6.59 26.53
CA VAL A 489 -5.29 6.26 25.10
C VAL A 489 -4.10 6.80 24.28
N SER A 490 -3.36 7.77 24.83
CA SER A 490 -2.17 8.37 24.21
C SER A 490 -0.88 7.57 24.44
N GLU A 491 -0.88 6.61 25.36
CA GLU A 491 0.30 5.76 25.66
C GLU A 491 0.67 4.83 24.50
N SER A 492 1.85 4.22 24.64
CA SER A 492 2.27 3.12 23.75
C SER A 492 1.30 1.95 23.82
N PRO A 493 1.16 1.19 22.73
CA PRO A 493 0.31 0.01 22.72
C PRO A 493 0.81 -1.03 23.76
N SER A 494 -0.12 -1.83 24.25
CA SER A 494 0.19 -2.89 25.22
C SER A 494 0.97 -4.03 24.61
N GLN A 495 0.76 -4.25 23.31
CA GLN A 495 1.47 -5.24 22.50
C GLN A 495 2.09 -4.53 21.29
N ASP A 496 3.37 -4.78 21.05
CA ASP A 496 4.09 -4.30 19.88
C ASP A 496 4.70 -5.52 19.18
N ASP A 497 3.96 -6.04 18.18
CA ASP A 497 4.43 -7.14 17.33
C ASP A 497 4.94 -6.58 16.00
N PRO A 498 6.27 -6.60 15.77
CA PRO A 498 6.84 -6.17 14.49
C PRO A 498 6.38 -6.99 13.28
N GLY A 499 5.89 -8.22 13.52
CA GLY A 499 5.35 -9.11 12.48
C GLY A 499 3.87 -8.89 12.19
N ALA A 500 3.17 -8.08 12.98
CA ALA A 500 1.75 -7.82 12.77
C ALA A 500 1.52 -7.02 11.48
N VAL A 501 0.56 -7.46 10.70
CA VAL A 501 0.14 -6.79 9.44
C VAL A 501 -0.33 -5.36 9.68
N MET A 502 -1.03 -5.16 10.82
CA MET A 502 -1.45 -3.85 11.31
C MET A 502 -0.85 -3.63 12.69
N ARG A 503 0.27 -2.93 12.75
CA ARG A 503 1.00 -2.63 13.98
C ARG A 503 0.52 -1.31 14.56
N PRO A 504 -0.13 -1.28 15.73
CA PRO A 504 -0.66 -0.06 16.32
C PRO A 504 0.47 0.92 16.71
N TRP A 505 0.27 2.22 16.49
CA TRP A 505 1.20 3.26 16.92
C TRP A 505 1.01 3.64 18.39
N ARG A 506 -0.25 3.71 18.83
CA ARG A 506 -0.65 4.09 20.20
C ARG A 506 -1.69 3.11 20.73
N LYS A 507 -1.99 3.20 22.02
CA LYS A 507 -3.04 2.41 22.68
C LYS A 507 -4.42 2.63 22.06
N ARG A 508 -4.74 3.87 21.66
CA ARG A 508 -5.97 4.17 20.91
C ARG A 508 -6.07 3.36 19.62
N ASP A 509 -4.96 3.28 18.88
CA ASP A 509 -4.93 2.52 17.64
C ASP A 509 -5.08 1.01 17.90
N GLU A 510 -4.45 0.51 18.97
CA GLU A 510 -4.60 -0.88 19.42
C GLU A 510 -6.05 -1.22 19.74
N MET A 511 -6.77 -0.35 20.45
CA MET A 511 -8.19 -0.52 20.78
C MET A 511 -9.07 -0.56 19.52
N TRP A 512 -8.85 0.34 18.57
CA TRP A 512 -9.54 0.33 17.28
C TRP A 512 -9.29 -0.95 16.50
N LEU A 513 -8.05 -1.39 16.39
CA LEU A 513 -7.68 -2.60 15.67
C LEU A 513 -8.22 -3.88 16.35
N ALA A 514 -8.25 -3.91 17.69
CA ALA A 514 -8.87 -5.00 18.43
C ALA A 514 -10.38 -5.07 18.15
N THR A 515 -11.09 -3.93 18.22
CA THR A 515 -12.53 -3.87 17.90
C THR A 515 -12.80 -4.24 16.45
N ARG A 516 -11.97 -3.75 15.51
CA ARG A 516 -12.02 -4.17 14.11
C ARG A 516 -11.97 -5.69 13.96
N SER A 517 -11.04 -6.35 14.65
CA SER A 517 -10.87 -7.82 14.57
C SER A 517 -12.07 -8.60 15.14
N LEU A 518 -12.78 -8.01 16.12
CA LEU A 518 -13.99 -8.59 16.68
C LEU A 518 -15.23 -8.41 15.77
N LEU A 519 -15.28 -7.32 15.01
CA LEU A 519 -16.37 -7.03 14.05
C LEU A 519 -16.13 -7.67 12.68
N GLN A 520 -14.90 -8.09 12.38
CA GLN A 520 -14.57 -8.69 11.08
C GLN A 520 -15.38 -9.97 10.87
N PRO A 521 -16.15 -10.07 9.78
CA PRO A 521 -16.89 -11.27 9.45
C PRO A 521 -15.97 -12.45 9.16
N ASP A 522 -16.29 -13.59 9.72
CA ASP A 522 -15.65 -14.84 9.33
C ASP A 522 -16.11 -15.24 7.92
N PRO A 523 -15.20 -15.61 7.01
CA PRO A 523 -15.54 -15.93 5.62
C PRO A 523 -16.56 -17.06 5.45
N SER A 524 -16.64 -17.97 6.42
CA SER A 524 -17.55 -19.14 6.35
C SER A 524 -18.96 -18.82 6.82
N SER A 525 -19.08 -17.93 7.82
CA SER A 525 -20.38 -17.59 8.45
C SER A 525 -20.94 -16.24 8.02
N GLY A 526 -20.08 -15.37 7.44
CA GLY A 526 -20.43 -13.97 7.14
C GLY A 526 -20.66 -13.11 8.39
N ARG A 527 -20.28 -13.59 9.60
CA ARG A 527 -20.61 -12.96 10.89
C ARG A 527 -19.33 -12.66 11.69
N GLY A 528 -19.29 -11.47 12.30
CA GLY A 528 -18.29 -11.13 13.31
C GLY A 528 -18.57 -11.82 14.67
N ARG A 529 -17.73 -11.51 15.66
CA ARG A 529 -17.87 -12.05 17.02
C ARG A 529 -18.77 -11.21 17.93
N LEU A 530 -19.25 -10.05 17.46
CA LEU A 530 -20.04 -9.11 18.25
C LEU A 530 -21.44 -8.96 17.70
N ARG A 531 -22.38 -8.74 18.59
CA ARG A 531 -23.73 -8.23 18.32
C ARG A 531 -23.81 -6.80 18.82
N LEU A 532 -24.26 -5.87 17.97
CA LEU A 532 -24.31 -4.45 18.27
C LEU A 532 -25.74 -3.97 18.47
N HIS A 533 -26.14 -3.80 19.72
CA HIS A 533 -27.39 -3.17 20.14
C HIS A 533 -27.13 -1.68 20.47
N VAL A 534 -26.64 -0.96 19.46
CA VAL A 534 -26.21 0.44 19.60
C VAL A 534 -27.07 1.36 18.75
N ASP A 535 -27.08 2.64 19.07
CA ASP A 535 -27.77 3.66 18.28
C ASP A 535 -27.05 4.00 16.97
N LYS A 536 -27.78 4.65 16.04
CA LYS A 536 -27.22 5.06 14.73
C LYS A 536 -25.97 5.93 14.84
N LYS A 537 -25.87 6.74 15.90
CA LYS A 537 -24.72 7.64 16.08
C LYS A 537 -23.47 6.85 16.40
N ALA A 538 -23.57 5.87 17.30
CA ALA A 538 -22.46 4.95 17.61
C ALA A 538 -22.06 4.13 16.38
N ALA A 539 -23.04 3.60 15.65
CA ALA A 539 -22.79 2.85 14.41
C ALA A 539 -22.03 3.70 13.36
N THR A 540 -22.47 4.94 13.16
CA THR A 540 -21.80 5.90 12.28
C THR A 540 -20.38 6.20 12.79
N GLN A 541 -20.20 6.44 14.06
CA GLN A 541 -18.90 6.75 14.65
C GLN A 541 -17.92 5.58 14.58
N LEU A 542 -18.39 4.33 14.70
CA LEU A 542 -17.56 3.14 14.52
C LEU A 542 -17.01 3.01 13.09
N SER A 543 -17.76 3.48 12.09
CA SER A 543 -17.39 3.40 10.67
C SER A 543 -16.89 4.71 10.06
N THR A 544 -16.57 5.71 10.88
CA THR A 544 -16.12 7.03 10.39
C THR A 544 -14.59 7.22 10.35
N PRO A 545 -13.80 6.79 11.37
CA PRO A 545 -12.36 7.03 11.38
C PRO A 545 -11.63 6.29 10.28
N LYS A 546 -10.63 6.98 9.72
CA LYS A 546 -9.77 6.43 8.66
C LYS A 546 -8.57 5.68 9.23
N LEU A 547 -8.16 4.65 8.49
CA LEU A 547 -6.94 3.90 8.72
C LEU A 547 -5.79 4.57 7.97
N LEU A 548 -4.75 5.00 8.68
CA LEU A 548 -3.61 5.68 8.10
C LEU A 548 -2.36 4.80 8.21
N SER A 549 -1.60 4.68 7.12
CA SER A 549 -0.33 3.97 7.12
C SER A 549 0.82 4.94 7.38
N LYS A 550 1.67 4.65 8.37
CA LYS A 550 2.91 5.40 8.61
C LYS A 550 4.10 4.81 7.85
N THR A 551 5.05 5.66 7.52
CA THR A 551 6.28 5.29 6.77
C THR A 551 7.18 4.27 7.47
N ASN A 552 7.01 4.07 8.77
CA ASN A 552 7.79 3.12 9.60
C ASN A 552 7.07 1.80 9.88
N GLY A 553 6.03 1.47 9.11
CA GLY A 553 5.31 0.21 9.27
C GLY A 553 4.25 0.19 10.38
N TYR A 554 4.02 1.33 11.05
CA TYR A 554 2.93 1.45 12.00
C TYR A 554 1.61 1.83 11.31
N THR A 555 0.52 1.38 11.90
CA THR A 555 -0.85 1.76 11.58
C THR A 555 -1.33 2.79 12.60
N GLU A 556 -1.83 3.92 12.13
CA GLU A 556 -2.42 4.96 12.95
C GLU A 556 -3.89 5.15 12.55
N ILE A 557 -4.75 5.33 13.53
CA ILE A 557 -6.15 5.68 13.29
C ILE A 557 -6.28 7.20 13.26
N GLU A 558 -7.07 7.72 12.33
CA GLU A 558 -7.31 9.15 12.16
C GLU A 558 -7.59 9.83 13.52
N SER A 559 -6.86 10.90 13.80
CA SER A 559 -6.99 11.61 15.07
C SER A 559 -8.30 12.40 15.15
N LYS A 560 -8.84 12.61 16.37
CA LYS A 560 -10.00 13.50 16.61
C LYS A 560 -9.82 14.87 15.93
N LYS A 561 -8.59 15.41 15.95
CA LYS A 561 -8.24 16.69 15.29
C LYS A 561 -8.39 16.62 13.76
N ALA A 562 -7.93 15.56 13.14
CA ALA A 562 -8.05 15.36 11.69
C ALA A 562 -9.51 15.15 11.27
N MET A 563 -10.28 14.37 12.05
CA MET A 563 -11.72 14.22 11.84
C MET A 563 -12.47 15.55 11.89
N ARG A 564 -12.19 16.39 12.90
CA ARG A 564 -12.78 17.73 13.00
C ARG A 564 -12.40 18.63 11.82
N ALA A 565 -11.17 18.55 11.33
CA ALA A 565 -10.70 19.32 10.17
C ALA A 565 -11.48 19.01 8.88
N ARG A 566 -12.04 17.80 8.74
CA ARG A 566 -12.93 17.42 7.62
C ARG A 566 -14.43 17.49 7.97
N GLY A 567 -14.80 18.24 9.02
CA GLY A 567 -16.19 18.50 9.40
C GLY A 567 -16.88 17.37 10.18
N MET A 568 -16.14 16.34 10.64
CA MET A 568 -16.70 15.26 11.43
C MET A 568 -16.64 15.57 12.93
N LYS A 569 -17.61 15.04 13.68
CA LYS A 569 -17.60 15.12 15.15
C LYS A 569 -16.65 14.08 15.75
N SER A 570 -16.27 14.28 17.03
CA SER A 570 -15.53 13.32 17.84
C SER A 570 -16.26 11.98 17.93
N PRO A 571 -15.57 10.82 17.85
CA PRO A 571 -16.19 9.51 17.92
C PRO A 571 -16.39 9.00 19.36
N ASP A 572 -16.91 9.85 20.26
CA ASP A 572 -16.96 9.59 21.70
C ASP A 572 -17.77 8.32 22.05
N ARG A 573 -18.90 8.07 21.34
CA ARG A 573 -19.68 6.85 21.53
C ARG A 573 -18.92 5.61 21.08
N ALA A 574 -18.24 5.69 19.95
CA ALA A 574 -17.40 4.59 19.49
C ALA A 574 -16.25 4.34 20.47
N GLU A 575 -15.60 5.37 20.99
CA GLU A 575 -14.49 5.23 21.95
C GLU A 575 -14.92 4.59 23.28
N ALA A 576 -16.14 4.86 23.76
CA ALA A 576 -16.71 4.14 24.90
C ALA A 576 -16.95 2.65 24.59
N VAL A 577 -17.42 2.33 23.38
CA VAL A 577 -17.54 0.92 22.92
C VAL A 577 -16.16 0.25 22.91
N LEU A 578 -15.14 0.92 22.36
CA LEU A 578 -13.77 0.39 22.34
C LEU A 578 -13.25 0.11 23.74
N LEU A 579 -13.45 1.04 24.68
CA LEU A 579 -13.07 0.87 26.08
C LEU A 579 -13.73 -0.36 26.70
N ALA A 580 -15.04 -0.55 26.48
CA ALA A 580 -15.77 -1.68 27.00
C ALA A 580 -15.24 -3.04 26.46
N LEU A 581 -14.86 -3.07 25.18
CA LEU A 581 -14.38 -4.27 24.48
C LEU A 581 -12.91 -4.59 24.73
N TYR A 582 -12.08 -3.55 24.97
CA TYR A 582 -10.63 -3.70 25.02
C TYR A 582 -10.18 -4.49 26.26
N GLU A 583 -9.67 -5.69 26.03
CA GLU A 583 -9.06 -6.55 27.02
C GLU A 583 -7.68 -6.97 26.52
N PRO A 584 -6.62 -6.22 26.87
CA PRO A 584 -5.28 -6.61 26.50
C PRO A 584 -4.93 -7.93 27.21
N GLU A 585 -4.44 -8.90 26.46
CA GLU A 585 -3.91 -10.12 27.06
C GLU A 585 -2.78 -9.73 28.01
N PRO A 586 -2.79 -10.23 29.27
CA PRO A 586 -1.69 -9.95 30.17
C PRO A 586 -0.42 -10.53 29.56
N LEU A 587 0.58 -9.67 29.31
CA LEU A 587 1.91 -10.10 28.95
C LEU A 587 2.44 -10.97 30.07
N ASN A 588 2.35 -12.30 29.94
CA ASN A 588 3.08 -13.27 30.74
C ASN A 588 4.58 -13.15 30.42
N LYS A 589 5.17 -12.01 30.70
CA LYS A 589 6.62 -11.89 30.82
C LYS A 589 6.99 -12.35 32.22
N PRO A 590 7.73 -13.47 32.38
CA PRO A 590 8.32 -13.79 33.66
C PRO A 590 9.17 -12.58 34.06
N ARG A 591 8.86 -11.95 35.21
CA ARG A 591 9.71 -10.93 35.80
C ARG A 591 11.10 -11.54 35.91
N ARG A 592 12.05 -11.14 35.08
CA ARG A 592 13.46 -11.38 35.32
C ARG A 592 13.77 -10.71 36.66
N ARG A 593 13.82 -11.51 37.73
CA ARG A 593 14.47 -11.10 38.99
C ARG A 593 15.90 -10.73 38.60
N GLY A 594 16.21 -9.46 38.69
CA GLY A 594 17.59 -8.98 38.56
C GLY A 594 18.43 -9.72 39.60
N LEU A 595 19.38 -10.51 39.12
CA LEU A 595 20.53 -10.89 39.91
C LEU A 595 21.35 -9.62 40.08
N LEU A 596 21.21 -8.99 41.24
CA LEU A 596 22.24 -8.14 41.81
C LEU A 596 23.34 -9.11 42.29
N ASN A 597 24.48 -9.05 41.68
CA ASN A 597 25.80 -9.18 42.27
C ASN A 597 26.79 -8.33 41.46
#